data_d38a10c9913dea5a53bac5b433f2d1d9
#
_entry.id   d38a10c9913dea5a53bac5b433f2d1d9
#
_cell.length_a   1.000
_cell.length_b   1.000
_cell.length_c   1.000
_cell.angle_alpha   90.00
_cell.angle_beta   90.00
_cell.angle_gamma   90.00
#
_symmetry.space_group_name_H-M   'P 1'
#
loop_
_entity.id
_entity.type
_entity.pdbx_description
1 polymer ?
#
loop_
_entity_poly.entity_id
_entity_poly.type
_entity_poly.pdbx_seq_one_letter_code
_entity_poly.pdbx_strand_id
1 'polypeptide(L)'
;MVDITHVIGNGTSAGYFDHNAKGVRITCNLPPMAVQNVFATVMVDFKMMRAIQEGSVQVPGNWVLGQRPKMHMEKHGSFYIKHSRQIREFYTTLPEYVQNYTDFNCGHMATHYTCTKFTPKECNMYGFNSIFDFDVSSSTDLYMESDRSNSNNNRLVNNWRGVWPNLFREFSDTEFKIYHKHDQIKFKLPENVKIIVP
;
A
#
# COMPACT_ATOMS: atom_id res chain seq x y z
N MET A 1 5.30 -11.08 -18.54
CA MET A 1 3.97 -10.93 -17.91
C MET A 1 3.97 -11.79 -16.67
N VAL A 2 3.54 -11.25 -15.54
CA VAL A 2 3.42 -11.96 -14.26
C VAL A 2 1.94 -12.34 -14.12
N ASP A 3 1.64 -13.62 -13.88
CA ASP A 3 0.22 -14.03 -13.78
C ASP A 3 -0.44 -13.55 -12.50
N ILE A 4 0.24 -13.70 -11.36
CA ILE A 4 -0.33 -13.41 -10.03
C ILE A 4 0.57 -12.48 -9.25
N THR A 5 -0.03 -11.48 -8.61
CA THR A 5 0.63 -10.58 -7.66
C THR A 5 -0.14 -10.51 -6.34
N HIS A 6 0.57 -10.18 -5.27
CA HIS A 6 0.03 -9.98 -3.93
C HIS A 6 0.44 -8.62 -3.41
N VAL A 7 -0.52 -7.79 -3.07
CA VAL A 7 -0.30 -6.50 -2.39
C VAL A 7 -0.76 -6.63 -0.95
N ILE A 8 0.16 -6.45 -0.01
CA ILE A 8 -0.06 -6.70 1.41
C ILE A 8 0.05 -5.38 2.16
N GLY A 9 -1.09 -4.89 2.62
CA GLY A 9 -1.24 -3.67 3.40
C GLY A 9 -1.04 -3.89 4.90
N ASN A 10 -1.40 -2.85 5.68
CA ASN A 10 -1.12 -2.78 7.12
C ASN A 10 -2.34 -3.10 8.00
N GLY A 11 -3.51 -3.31 7.41
CA GLY A 11 -4.73 -3.64 8.15
C GLY A 11 -4.76 -5.10 8.63
N THR A 12 -5.64 -5.39 9.57
CA THR A 12 -5.77 -6.73 10.19
C THR A 12 -6.08 -7.84 9.19
N SER A 13 -6.79 -7.53 8.10
CA SER A 13 -7.07 -8.51 7.03
C SER A 13 -5.83 -8.95 6.24
N ALA A 14 -4.65 -8.36 6.49
CA ALA A 14 -3.39 -8.89 5.98
C ALA A 14 -3.10 -10.32 6.48
N GLY A 15 -3.65 -10.71 7.63
CA GLY A 15 -3.54 -12.07 8.17
C GLY A 15 -4.16 -13.17 7.30
N TYR A 16 -4.97 -12.83 6.31
CA TYR A 16 -5.49 -13.79 5.33
C TYR A 16 -4.50 -14.15 4.22
N PHE A 17 -3.32 -13.51 4.19
CA PHE A 17 -2.30 -13.83 3.20
C PHE A 17 -1.74 -15.24 3.40
N ASP A 18 -1.83 -16.06 2.35
CA ASP A 18 -1.18 -17.38 2.33
C ASP A 18 0.30 -17.24 1.99
N HIS A 19 1.16 -17.55 2.96
CA HIS A 19 2.62 -17.51 2.80
C HIS A 19 3.17 -18.49 1.75
N ASN A 20 2.40 -19.52 1.38
CA ASN A 20 2.77 -20.49 0.35
C ASN A 20 2.29 -20.08 -1.05
N ALA A 21 1.48 -19.01 -1.15
CA ALA A 21 0.96 -18.55 -2.43
C ALA A 21 2.09 -18.16 -3.40
N LYS A 22 1.96 -18.59 -4.64
CA LYS A 22 2.90 -18.23 -5.72
C LYS A 22 2.55 -16.86 -6.27
N GLY A 23 3.56 -16.07 -6.63
CA GLY A 23 3.39 -14.74 -7.24
C GLY A 23 4.36 -13.71 -6.69
N VAL A 24 4.33 -12.53 -7.28
CA VAL A 24 5.14 -11.39 -6.83
C VAL A 24 4.47 -10.73 -5.63
N ARG A 25 5.24 -10.46 -4.59
CA ARG A 25 4.77 -9.88 -3.33
C ARG A 25 5.26 -8.45 -3.18
N ILE A 26 4.33 -7.55 -2.98
CA ILE A 26 4.57 -6.12 -2.69
C ILE A 26 3.96 -5.82 -1.32
N THR A 27 4.71 -5.18 -0.45
CA THR A 27 4.22 -4.79 0.87
C THR A 27 4.06 -3.28 0.98
N CYS A 28 3.18 -2.84 1.87
CA CYS A 28 3.00 -1.44 2.24
C CYS A 28 3.64 -1.20 3.61
N ASN A 29 4.54 -0.23 3.74
CA ASN A 29 5.18 0.13 5.02
C ASN A 29 5.63 -1.09 5.83
N LEU A 30 4.88 -1.41 6.91
CA LEU A 30 5.14 -2.55 7.81
C LEU A 30 3.87 -3.40 7.93
N PRO A 31 3.73 -4.49 7.19
CA PRO A 31 2.63 -5.44 7.41
C PRO A 31 2.63 -6.00 8.85
N PRO A 32 1.48 -6.42 9.39
CA PRO A 32 1.38 -6.93 10.76
C PRO A 32 2.06 -8.28 10.97
N MET A 33 2.60 -8.87 9.91
CA MET A 33 3.36 -10.12 9.96
C MET A 33 4.56 -10.06 9.01
N ALA A 34 5.55 -10.91 9.26
CA ALA A 34 6.70 -11.05 8.36
C ALA A 34 6.27 -11.68 7.03
N VAL A 35 6.62 -11.03 5.92
CA VAL A 35 6.38 -11.54 4.56
C VAL A 35 7.72 -11.89 3.93
N GLN A 36 7.86 -13.14 3.49
CA GLN A 36 9.07 -13.61 2.83
C GLN A 36 9.05 -13.31 1.32
N ASN A 37 10.23 -13.24 0.71
CA ASN A 37 10.41 -13.06 -0.74
C ASN A 37 9.66 -11.82 -1.29
N VAL A 38 9.71 -10.72 -0.54
CA VAL A 38 9.12 -9.44 -0.95
C VAL A 38 9.95 -8.85 -2.08
N PHE A 39 9.29 -8.53 -3.20
CA PHE A 39 9.93 -7.87 -4.33
C PHE A 39 10.32 -6.43 -3.98
N ALA A 40 9.40 -5.70 -3.36
CA ALA A 40 9.64 -4.36 -2.84
C ALA A 40 8.61 -3.98 -1.77
N THR A 41 9.02 -3.10 -0.86
CA THR A 41 8.13 -2.41 0.08
C THR A 41 7.86 -0.99 -0.42
N VAL A 42 6.59 -0.65 -0.55
CA VAL A 42 6.14 0.69 -0.94
C VAL A 42 5.97 1.56 0.29
N MET A 43 6.51 2.77 0.28
CA MET A 43 6.38 3.73 1.37
C MET A 43 6.06 5.12 0.84
N VAL A 44 5.08 5.81 1.46
CA VAL A 44 4.61 7.13 1.01
C VAL A 44 4.75 8.22 2.07
N ASP A 45 5.01 7.86 3.33
CA ASP A 45 4.92 8.78 4.45
C ASP A 45 6.28 9.20 5.00
N PHE A 46 6.40 10.48 5.38
CA PHE A 46 7.55 11.00 6.13
C PHE A 46 7.78 10.23 7.44
N LYS A 47 6.71 9.81 8.12
CA LYS A 47 6.80 9.10 9.41
C LYS A 47 7.61 7.81 9.28
N MET A 48 7.40 7.06 8.20
CA MET A 48 8.20 5.86 7.93
C MET A 48 9.68 6.18 7.78
N MET A 49 10.01 7.23 7.01
CA MET A 49 11.41 7.64 6.83
C MET A 49 12.06 8.07 8.14
N ARG A 50 11.35 8.83 8.98
CA ARG A 50 11.83 9.22 10.31
C ARG A 50 12.05 8.01 11.21
N ALA A 51 11.08 7.11 11.29
CA ALA A 51 11.19 5.91 12.14
C ALA A 51 12.37 5.02 11.72
N ILE A 52 12.64 4.88 10.42
CA ILE A 52 13.81 4.16 9.92
C ILE A 52 15.10 4.92 10.26
N GLN A 53 15.12 6.24 10.11
CA GLN A 53 16.30 7.07 10.39
C GLN A 53 16.66 7.08 11.87
N GLU A 54 15.66 7.09 12.75
CA GLU A 54 15.78 7.03 14.20
C GLU A 54 16.10 5.62 14.72
N GLY A 55 15.97 4.60 13.86
CA GLY A 55 16.22 3.21 14.23
C GLY A 55 15.07 2.52 14.96
N SER A 56 13.90 3.16 15.04
CA SER A 56 12.70 2.60 15.68
C SER A 56 12.13 1.41 14.89
N VAL A 57 12.31 1.40 13.58
CA VAL A 57 11.90 0.32 12.69
C VAL A 57 12.97 0.00 11.65
N GLN A 58 12.97 -1.25 11.20
CA GLN A 58 13.79 -1.69 10.08
C GLN A 58 12.91 -2.25 8.97
N VAL A 59 13.13 -1.80 7.76
CA VAL A 59 12.44 -2.31 6.56
C VAL A 59 13.50 -2.96 5.66
N PRO A 60 13.59 -4.29 5.66
CA PRO A 60 14.57 -4.99 4.84
C PRO A 60 14.15 -4.99 3.36
N GLY A 61 15.10 -5.34 2.49
CA GLY A 61 14.86 -5.53 1.06
C GLY A 61 14.79 -4.23 0.26
N ASN A 62 14.11 -4.29 -0.88
CA ASN A 62 14.01 -3.19 -1.82
C ASN A 62 12.85 -2.25 -1.49
N TRP A 63 13.04 -0.96 -1.75
CA TRP A 63 12.06 0.08 -1.50
C TRP A 63 11.57 0.74 -2.78
N VAL A 64 10.28 0.98 -2.86
CA VAL A 64 9.64 1.89 -3.82
C VAL A 64 9.09 3.06 -3.02
N LEU A 65 9.59 4.24 -3.31
CA LEU A 65 9.38 5.43 -2.49
C LEU A 65 8.54 6.48 -3.22
N GLY A 66 7.49 6.95 -2.56
CA GLY A 66 6.68 8.04 -3.06
C GLY A 66 7.33 9.42 -2.90
N GLN A 67 6.60 10.48 -3.25
CA GLN A 67 7.10 11.86 -3.26
C GLN A 67 7.63 12.33 -1.90
N ARG A 68 6.92 12.07 -0.80
CA ARG A 68 7.36 12.51 0.54
C ARG A 68 8.64 11.80 1.00
N PRO A 69 8.77 10.47 0.90
CA PRO A 69 10.04 9.79 1.10
C PRO A 69 11.17 10.31 0.23
N LYS A 70 10.92 10.61 -1.07
CA LYS A 70 11.92 11.22 -1.94
C LYS A 70 12.41 12.55 -1.40
N MET A 71 11.50 13.45 -1.02
CA MET A 71 11.84 14.74 -0.39
C MET A 71 12.65 14.56 0.91
N HIS A 72 12.33 13.53 1.71
CA HIS A 72 13.09 13.21 2.91
C HIS A 72 14.54 12.80 2.58
N MET A 73 14.71 11.93 1.58
CA MET A 73 16.02 11.49 1.10
C MET A 73 16.86 12.67 0.59
N GLU A 74 16.27 13.56 -0.20
CA GLU A 74 16.94 14.76 -0.73
C GLU A 74 17.40 15.70 0.39
N LYS A 75 16.62 15.80 1.48
CA LYS A 75 16.94 16.64 2.63
C LYS A 75 17.97 16.00 3.58
N HIS A 76 18.08 14.68 3.60
CA HIS A 76 18.93 13.92 4.52
C HIS A 76 19.94 13.05 3.76
N GLY A 77 20.96 13.69 3.15
CA GLY A 77 21.91 13.04 2.24
C GLY A 77 22.66 11.84 2.82
N SER A 78 23.06 11.88 4.11
CA SER A 78 23.70 10.72 4.76
C SER A 78 22.76 9.53 4.88
N PHE A 79 21.49 9.76 5.19
CA PHE A 79 20.46 8.74 5.24
C PHE A 79 20.21 8.15 3.83
N TYR A 80 20.13 9.01 2.82
CA TYR A 80 20.01 8.59 1.44
C TYR A 80 21.17 7.67 1.00
N ILE A 81 22.41 8.09 1.26
CA ILE A 81 23.62 7.29 0.91
C ILE A 81 23.57 5.93 1.60
N LYS A 82 23.25 5.89 2.90
CA LYS A 82 23.13 4.65 3.69
C LYS A 82 22.16 3.66 3.07
N HIS A 83 21.04 4.12 2.55
CA HIS A 83 19.95 3.28 2.06
C HIS A 83 19.84 3.23 0.52
N SER A 84 20.76 3.87 -0.21
CA SER A 84 20.70 3.99 -1.67
C SER A 84 20.55 2.66 -2.40
N ARG A 85 21.19 1.59 -1.90
CA ARG A 85 21.13 0.25 -2.49
C ARG A 85 19.77 -0.43 -2.29
N GLN A 86 18.96 0.02 -1.32
CA GLN A 86 17.62 -0.49 -1.08
C GLN A 86 16.59 0.22 -1.95
N ILE A 87 16.88 1.46 -2.40
CA ILE A 87 15.96 2.25 -3.22
C ILE A 87 15.95 1.70 -4.63
N ARG A 88 14.88 1.03 -4.97
CA ARG A 88 14.66 0.49 -6.31
C ARG A 88 14.15 1.54 -7.28
N GLU A 89 13.23 2.38 -6.79
CA GLU A 89 12.55 3.37 -7.61
C GLU A 89 11.91 4.48 -6.76
N PHE A 90 11.92 5.71 -7.28
CA PHE A 90 11.08 6.79 -6.78
C PHE A 90 9.83 6.87 -7.66
N TYR A 91 8.71 6.37 -7.13
CA TYR A 91 7.43 6.35 -7.81
C TYR A 91 6.61 7.58 -7.41
N THR A 92 6.78 8.67 -8.15
CA THR A 92 6.27 9.99 -7.78
C THR A 92 5.18 10.53 -8.71
N THR A 93 4.86 9.83 -9.78
CA THR A 93 3.78 10.20 -10.69
C THR A 93 2.44 9.81 -10.09
N LEU A 94 1.52 10.76 -10.03
CA LEU A 94 0.12 10.50 -9.65
C LEU A 94 -0.71 10.19 -10.90
N PRO A 95 -1.69 9.27 -10.80
CA PRO A 95 -2.70 9.11 -11.82
C PRO A 95 -3.53 10.41 -12.00
N GLU A 96 -4.07 10.65 -13.19
CA GLU A 96 -4.82 11.87 -13.50
C GLU A 96 -6.07 12.08 -12.61
N TYR A 97 -6.65 11.01 -12.11
CA TYR A 97 -7.79 11.06 -11.19
C TYR A 97 -7.42 11.36 -9.74
N VAL A 98 -6.14 11.57 -9.42
CA VAL A 98 -5.66 11.91 -8.08
C VAL A 98 -5.06 13.32 -8.10
N GLN A 99 -5.67 14.24 -7.36
CA GLN A 99 -5.22 15.63 -7.34
C GLN A 99 -4.08 15.88 -6.35
N ASN A 100 -4.06 15.14 -5.25
CA ASN A 100 -3.12 15.37 -4.13
C ASN A 100 -2.45 14.07 -3.67
N TYR A 101 -1.17 14.15 -3.30
CA TYR A 101 -0.45 13.02 -2.70
C TYR A 101 -1.08 12.51 -1.39
N THR A 102 -1.83 13.35 -0.67
CA THR A 102 -2.54 12.95 0.55
C THR A 102 -3.70 12.01 0.29
N ASP A 103 -4.27 12.06 -0.90
CA ASP A 103 -5.40 11.23 -1.30
C ASP A 103 -4.94 9.89 -1.92
N PHE A 104 -3.64 9.77 -2.20
CA PHE A 104 -3.01 8.57 -2.74
C PHE A 104 -2.16 7.90 -1.67
N ASN A 105 -2.80 7.07 -0.84
CA ASN A 105 -2.15 6.40 0.27
C ASN A 105 -1.20 5.26 -0.19
N CYS A 106 -0.51 4.65 0.78
CA CYS A 106 0.45 3.58 0.52
C CYS A 106 -0.18 2.40 -0.23
N GLY A 107 -1.41 2.03 0.10
CA GLY A 107 -2.14 0.95 -0.56
C GLY A 107 -2.44 1.26 -2.03
N HIS A 108 -2.89 2.48 -2.33
CA HIS A 108 -3.12 2.91 -3.71
C HIS A 108 -1.82 2.85 -4.52
N MET A 109 -0.74 3.43 -3.98
CA MET A 109 0.55 3.45 -4.68
C MET A 109 1.09 2.03 -4.89
N ALA A 110 1.00 1.16 -3.89
CA ALA A 110 1.46 -0.21 -4.01
C ALA A 110 0.70 -0.99 -5.09
N THR A 111 -0.63 -0.83 -5.12
CA THR A 111 -1.48 -1.50 -6.12
C THR A 111 -1.23 -0.95 -7.52
N HIS A 112 -1.20 0.38 -7.66
CA HIS A 112 -0.94 1.04 -8.94
C HIS A 112 0.46 0.69 -9.48
N TYR A 113 1.50 0.77 -8.64
CA TYR A 113 2.86 0.35 -9.00
C TYR A 113 2.89 -1.11 -9.46
N THR A 114 2.22 -2.00 -8.71
CA THR A 114 2.16 -3.42 -9.03
C THR A 114 1.56 -3.66 -10.41
N CYS A 115 0.41 -3.05 -10.70
CA CYS A 115 -0.28 -3.22 -11.97
C CYS A 115 0.50 -2.59 -13.14
N THR A 116 1.08 -1.40 -12.95
CA THR A 116 1.91 -0.74 -13.96
C THR A 116 3.17 -1.53 -14.28
N LYS A 117 3.82 -2.10 -13.25
CA LYS A 117 5.11 -2.79 -13.41
C LYS A 117 4.99 -4.20 -13.96
N PHE A 118 3.97 -4.93 -13.54
CA PHE A 118 3.86 -6.36 -13.81
C PHE A 118 2.73 -6.72 -14.77
N THR A 119 1.75 -5.81 -14.98
CA THR A 119 0.55 -6.10 -15.78
C THR A 119 -0.04 -7.49 -15.47
N PRO A 120 -0.38 -7.76 -14.18
CA PRO A 120 -0.78 -9.08 -13.75
C PRO A 120 -2.19 -9.41 -14.26
N LYS A 121 -2.47 -10.71 -14.49
CA LYS A 121 -3.85 -11.18 -14.71
C LYS A 121 -4.67 -11.12 -13.44
N GLU A 122 -4.02 -11.36 -12.28
CA GLU A 122 -4.65 -11.39 -10.97
C GLU A 122 -3.82 -10.59 -9.96
N CYS A 123 -4.48 -9.71 -9.20
CA CYS A 123 -3.91 -8.96 -8.10
C CYS A 123 -4.68 -9.23 -6.81
N ASN A 124 -4.07 -9.94 -5.90
CA ASN A 124 -4.62 -10.28 -4.59
C ASN A 124 -4.24 -9.21 -3.56
N MET A 125 -5.22 -8.67 -2.86
CA MET A 125 -5.07 -7.53 -1.94
C MET A 125 -5.46 -7.92 -0.52
N TYR A 126 -4.55 -7.70 0.43
CA TYR A 126 -4.72 -8.06 1.85
C TYR A 126 -4.39 -6.85 2.74
N GLY A 127 -5.14 -6.65 3.83
CA GLY A 127 -4.88 -5.55 4.76
C GLY A 127 -5.38 -4.18 4.29
N PHE A 128 -6.43 -4.14 3.47
CA PHE A 128 -7.04 -2.93 2.93
C PHE A 128 -8.35 -2.57 3.65
N ASN A 129 -8.36 -2.64 4.98
CA ASN A 129 -9.55 -2.46 5.81
C ASN A 129 -10.27 -1.12 5.57
N SER A 130 -9.55 -0.05 5.19
CA SER A 130 -10.15 1.26 4.90
C SER A 130 -11.11 1.28 3.69
N ILE A 131 -11.08 0.26 2.84
CA ILE A 131 -12.08 0.08 1.78
C ILE A 131 -13.46 -0.22 2.39
N PHE A 132 -13.49 -0.95 3.49
CA PHE A 132 -14.70 -1.48 4.12
C PHE A 132 -15.15 -0.64 5.31
N ASP A 133 -14.27 -0.41 6.26
CA ASP A 133 -14.54 0.17 7.56
C ASP A 133 -13.86 1.54 7.72
N PHE A 134 -14.33 2.32 8.69
CA PHE A 134 -13.63 3.52 9.15
C PHE A 134 -12.56 3.22 10.20
N ASP A 135 -12.48 1.98 10.65
CA ASP A 135 -11.37 1.51 11.48
C ASP A 135 -10.12 1.37 10.60
N VAL A 136 -9.26 2.34 10.72
CA VAL A 136 -7.99 2.45 9.99
C VAL A 136 -6.83 2.03 10.87
N SER A 137 -7.05 1.11 11.79
CA SER A 137 -5.94 0.54 12.57
C SER A 137 -4.88 -0.02 11.62
N SER A 138 -3.66 0.35 11.87
CA SER A 138 -2.52 -0.01 11.03
C SER A 138 -1.41 -0.54 11.92
N SER A 139 -0.71 -1.57 11.48
CA SER A 139 0.47 -2.07 12.19
C SER A 139 1.52 -0.99 12.42
N THR A 140 1.57 0.04 11.58
CA THR A 140 2.47 1.19 11.78
C THR A 140 2.12 2.02 13.01
N ASP A 141 0.87 1.98 13.49
CA ASP A 141 0.43 2.70 14.68
C ASP A 141 1.07 2.16 15.98
N LEU A 142 1.62 0.95 15.94
CA LEU A 142 2.40 0.37 17.04
C LEU A 142 3.77 1.04 17.23
N TYR A 143 4.30 1.67 16.20
CA TYR A 143 5.67 2.20 16.17
C TYR A 143 5.72 3.72 16.01
N MET A 144 4.61 4.34 15.66
CA MET A 144 4.57 5.76 15.32
C MET A 144 3.28 6.37 15.85
N GLU A 145 3.39 7.53 16.49
CA GLU A 145 2.21 8.30 16.86
C GLU A 145 1.37 8.62 15.62
N SER A 146 0.09 8.31 15.71
CA SER A 146 -0.87 8.60 14.66
C SER A 146 -1.51 9.97 14.91
N ASP A 147 -1.42 10.88 13.92
CA ASP A 147 -2.18 12.15 13.95
C ASP A 147 -3.68 11.92 13.65
N ARG A 148 -4.15 10.68 13.70
CA ARG A 148 -5.50 10.32 13.34
C ARG A 148 -6.46 10.64 14.48
N SER A 149 -7.03 11.85 14.45
CA SER A 149 -8.29 12.10 15.18
C SER A 149 -9.45 11.43 14.40
N ASN A 150 -10.54 11.07 15.10
CA ASN A 150 -11.71 10.45 14.45
C ASN A 150 -12.27 11.28 13.28
N SER A 151 -12.25 12.61 13.37
CA SER A 151 -12.70 13.50 12.30
C SER A 151 -11.76 13.48 11.08
N ASN A 152 -10.45 13.41 11.29
CA ASN A 152 -9.48 13.29 10.20
C ASN A 152 -9.55 11.94 9.52
N ASN A 153 -9.77 10.85 10.27
CA ASN A 153 -9.95 9.52 9.71
C ASN A 153 -11.13 9.46 8.75
N ASN A 154 -12.29 9.99 9.16
CA ASN A 154 -13.48 9.96 8.32
C ASN A 154 -13.27 10.71 7.00
N ARG A 155 -12.63 11.86 7.02
CA ARG A 155 -12.31 12.64 5.82
C ARG A 155 -11.34 11.90 4.91
N LEU A 156 -10.24 11.42 5.45
CA LEU A 156 -9.20 10.72 4.69
C LEU A 156 -9.73 9.43 4.08
N VAL A 157 -10.48 8.64 4.84
CA VAL A 157 -11.03 7.37 4.34
C VAL A 157 -12.01 7.61 3.21
N ASN A 158 -12.83 8.65 3.27
CA ASN A 158 -13.74 8.99 2.16
C ASN A 158 -12.98 9.38 0.89
N ASN A 159 -11.93 10.20 1.01
CA ASN A 159 -11.08 10.57 -0.12
C ASN A 159 -10.41 9.33 -0.72
N TRP A 160 -9.84 8.46 0.12
CA TRP A 160 -9.19 7.23 -0.32
C TRP A 160 -10.15 6.26 -1.03
N ARG A 161 -11.38 6.12 -0.53
CA ARG A 161 -12.42 5.30 -1.17
C ARG A 161 -12.77 5.77 -2.57
N GLY A 162 -12.76 7.07 -2.81
CA GLY A 162 -13.03 7.65 -4.12
C GLY A 162 -11.98 7.30 -5.18
N VAL A 163 -10.75 7.01 -4.76
CA VAL A 163 -9.65 6.65 -5.67
C VAL A 163 -9.79 5.21 -6.19
N TRP A 164 -10.21 4.27 -5.35
CA TRP A 164 -10.23 2.84 -5.68
C TRP A 164 -11.02 2.49 -6.96
N PRO A 165 -12.25 2.96 -7.18
CA PRO A 165 -12.99 2.62 -8.40
C PRO A 165 -12.28 3.06 -9.67
N ASN A 166 -11.59 4.20 -9.65
CA ASN A 166 -10.85 4.70 -10.81
C ASN A 166 -9.58 3.87 -11.04
N LEU A 167 -8.85 3.53 -9.98
CA LEU A 167 -7.68 2.68 -10.05
C LEU A 167 -8.02 1.30 -10.63
N PHE A 168 -9.09 0.67 -10.15
CA PHE A 168 -9.51 -0.63 -10.67
C PHE A 168 -9.95 -0.57 -12.14
N ARG A 169 -10.60 0.52 -12.59
CA ARG A 169 -10.98 0.71 -14.00
C ARG A 169 -9.76 0.95 -14.89
N GLU A 170 -8.74 1.66 -14.42
CA GLU A 170 -7.49 1.87 -15.15
C GLU A 170 -6.84 0.55 -15.52
N PHE A 171 -6.91 -0.44 -14.64
CA PHE A 171 -6.35 -1.77 -14.85
C PHE A 171 -7.46 -2.81 -15.09
N SER A 172 -8.35 -2.54 -16.04
CA SER A 172 -9.53 -3.38 -16.34
C SER A 172 -9.21 -4.82 -16.71
N ASP A 173 -8.02 -5.07 -17.26
CA ASP A 173 -7.54 -6.41 -17.66
C ASP A 173 -6.99 -7.23 -16.47
N THR A 174 -6.91 -6.64 -15.29
CA THR A 174 -6.48 -7.30 -14.05
C THR A 174 -7.70 -7.67 -13.21
N GLU A 175 -7.83 -8.94 -12.81
CA GLU A 175 -8.80 -9.34 -11.78
C GLU A 175 -8.24 -8.99 -10.41
N PHE A 176 -8.96 -8.14 -9.65
CA PHE A 176 -8.62 -7.81 -8.27
C PHE A 176 -9.41 -8.68 -7.30
N LYS A 177 -8.72 -9.32 -6.36
CA LYS A 177 -9.32 -10.08 -5.26
C LYS A 177 -8.96 -9.42 -3.93
N ILE A 178 -9.96 -8.86 -3.24
CA ILE A 178 -9.75 -8.16 -1.96
C ILE A 178 -10.21 -9.07 -0.83
N TYR A 179 -9.29 -9.47 0.02
CA TYR A 179 -9.56 -10.36 1.15
C TYR A 179 -9.96 -9.56 2.38
N HIS A 180 -11.16 -9.85 2.91
CA HIS A 180 -11.69 -9.17 4.10
C HIS A 180 -12.64 -10.09 4.88
N LYS A 181 -12.87 -9.78 6.17
CA LYS A 181 -13.79 -10.52 7.06
C LYS A 181 -15.27 -10.46 6.65
N HIS A 182 -15.67 -9.52 5.81
CA HIS A 182 -17.01 -9.35 5.26
C HIS A 182 -16.96 -8.67 3.88
N ASP A 183 -18.06 -8.75 3.13
CA ASP A 183 -18.21 -8.20 1.78
C ASP A 183 -18.96 -6.85 1.73
N GLN A 184 -19.32 -6.31 2.87
CA GLN A 184 -20.10 -5.06 2.97
C GLN A 184 -19.22 -3.85 2.63
N ILE A 185 -19.51 -3.20 1.52
CA ILE A 185 -18.86 -1.94 1.12
C ILE A 185 -19.90 -0.85 0.81
N LYS A 186 -19.48 0.42 0.87
CA LYS A 186 -20.35 1.58 0.73
C LYS A 186 -20.29 2.23 -0.66
N PHE A 187 -19.58 1.65 -1.60
CA PHE A 187 -19.47 2.16 -2.98
C PHE A 187 -19.50 1.00 -3.99
N LYS A 188 -19.84 1.32 -5.23
CA LYS A 188 -19.93 0.32 -6.29
C LYS A 188 -18.53 -0.06 -6.79
N LEU A 189 -18.20 -1.35 -6.72
CA LEU A 189 -16.99 -1.90 -7.32
C LEU A 189 -17.18 -2.12 -8.83
N PRO A 190 -16.11 -1.93 -9.62
CA PRO A 190 -16.07 -2.40 -11.00
C PRO A 190 -16.15 -3.93 -11.10
N GLU A 191 -16.51 -4.43 -12.30
CA GLU A 191 -16.72 -5.87 -12.54
C GLU A 191 -15.48 -6.74 -12.38
N ASN A 192 -14.29 -6.14 -12.57
CA ASN A 192 -13.00 -6.81 -12.40
C ASN A 192 -12.54 -6.92 -10.93
N VAL A 193 -13.42 -6.59 -9.96
CA VAL A 193 -13.10 -6.66 -8.53
C VAL A 193 -14.02 -7.64 -7.82
N LYS A 194 -13.42 -8.56 -7.07
CA LYS A 194 -14.10 -9.55 -6.22
C LYS A 194 -13.69 -9.38 -4.78
N ILE A 195 -14.65 -9.47 -3.85
CA ILE A 195 -14.36 -9.55 -2.42
C ILE A 195 -14.34 -11.03 -2.05
N ILE A 196 -13.29 -11.44 -1.39
CA ILE A 196 -13.11 -12.80 -0.87
C ILE A 196 -13.26 -12.75 0.65
N VAL A 197 -14.24 -13.46 1.15
CA VAL A 197 -14.46 -13.67 2.60
C VAL A 197 -13.91 -15.06 2.92
N PRO A 198 -12.76 -15.17 3.59
CA PRO A 198 -12.12 -16.45 3.93
C PRO A 198 -12.87 -17.21 5.01
#